data_3c2e19e52b424da1d7109df20c76db45
#
_entry.id   3c2e19e52b424da1d7109df20c76db45
#
_cell.length_a   1.000
_cell.length_b   1.000
_cell.length_c   1.000
_cell.angle_alpha   90.00
_cell.angle_beta   90.00
_cell.angle_gamma   90.00
#
_symmetry.space_group_name_H-M   'P 1'
#
loop_
_entity.id
_entity.type
_entity.pdbx_description
1 polymer ?
#
loop_
_entity_poly.entity_id
_entity_poly.type
_entity_poly.pdbx_seq_one_letter_code
_entity_poly.pdbx_strand_id
1 'polypeptide(L)'
;IFLNGDAGLGKTRLIDEALERLAPPVGAQIAVASAYAYETAQPYGLSTRLLRGVLGIMAHDSPEAIRARLDDALVGATADHRRVLETLLGVSPDLPGHELTGEAFATQLVACMDEFWRGQAAAGPVVLVLDDLQWADASSTALFTHLLRLSESAAVLFLCAMRRDRRAHGWRLRDAAQRDSPHRFDEATLYPLTDGESLLLLDGLLEGLPLPEATRNTILAKAEGNPLFVEEVVHNLIERGHLVREGEGATWTAAAASTGFELPDSLQALLTARVDRLDEDTRRTLQIASVVGRAFSRSALAALVEQPDSLDRHLLELQRMELVREVARAPEPEYVFHHTLTHEATYNTILMRERRALHLRLAEVLEQPSGDTTWPPLPTTCSCASTRPTPCSGAWADASVVG
;
A
#
# COMPACT_ATOMS: atom_id res chain seq x y z
N ILE A 1 -18.91 -2.85 -2.74
CA ILE A 1 -18.84 -1.38 -2.56
C ILE A 1 -17.57 -0.86 -3.22
N PHE A 2 -17.68 0.18 -4.05
CA PHE A 2 -16.54 0.85 -4.68
C PHE A 2 -16.40 2.28 -4.15
N LEU A 3 -15.22 2.60 -3.62
CA LEU A 3 -14.87 3.91 -3.10
C LEU A 3 -13.90 4.61 -4.04
N ASN A 4 -14.37 5.66 -4.68
CA ASN A 4 -13.59 6.43 -5.65
C ASN A 4 -13.19 7.79 -5.09
N GLY A 5 -12.05 8.28 -5.48
CA GLY A 5 -11.58 9.63 -5.11
C GLY A 5 -10.13 9.85 -5.47
N ASP A 6 -9.74 11.10 -5.58
CA ASP A 6 -8.36 11.46 -5.89
C ASP A 6 -7.40 11.12 -4.73
N ALA A 7 -6.10 11.25 -4.98
CA ALA A 7 -5.08 11.00 -3.98
C ALA A 7 -5.22 11.98 -2.80
N GLY A 8 -5.07 11.48 -1.57
CA GLY A 8 -5.13 12.30 -0.35
C GLY A 8 -6.53 12.61 0.17
N LEU A 9 -7.62 12.17 -0.50
CA LEU A 9 -8.99 12.44 -0.05
C LEU A 9 -9.49 11.52 1.09
N GLY A 10 -8.64 10.69 1.67
CA GLY A 10 -8.98 9.89 2.86
C GLY A 10 -9.69 8.57 2.58
N LYS A 11 -9.58 7.98 1.35
CA LYS A 11 -10.20 6.67 1.03
C LYS A 11 -9.84 5.58 2.04
N THR A 12 -8.56 5.37 2.27
CA THR A 12 -8.06 4.33 3.20
C THR A 12 -8.53 4.61 4.63
N ARG A 13 -8.50 5.88 5.08
CA ARG A 13 -9.02 6.27 6.40
C ARG A 13 -10.50 5.95 6.58
N LEU A 14 -11.31 6.22 5.55
CA LEU A 14 -12.74 5.88 5.59
C LEU A 14 -12.96 4.36 5.67
N ILE A 15 -12.15 3.58 4.95
CA ILE A 15 -12.18 2.12 5.02
C ILE A 15 -11.83 1.65 6.43
N ASP A 16 -10.71 2.12 6.99
CA ASP A 16 -10.24 1.74 8.32
C ASP A 16 -11.30 2.05 9.38
N GLU A 17 -11.87 3.26 9.38
CA GLU A 17 -12.94 3.67 10.29
C GLU A 17 -14.21 2.82 10.13
N ALA A 18 -14.59 2.49 8.88
CA ALA A 18 -15.73 1.62 8.62
C ALA A 18 -15.50 0.20 9.15
N LEU A 19 -14.30 -0.35 8.97
CA LEU A 19 -13.95 -1.68 9.45
C LEU A 19 -13.91 -1.73 10.98
N GLU A 20 -13.32 -0.74 11.64
CA GLU A 20 -13.27 -0.65 13.10
C GLU A 20 -14.68 -0.60 13.73
N ARG A 21 -15.60 0.11 13.11
CA ARG A 21 -16.98 0.25 13.62
C ARG A 21 -17.90 -0.91 13.29
N LEU A 22 -17.75 -1.48 12.09
CA LEU A 22 -18.75 -2.41 11.55
C LEU A 22 -18.34 -3.88 11.67
N ALA A 23 -17.05 -4.20 11.60
CA ALA A 23 -16.61 -5.59 11.60
C ALA A 23 -16.77 -6.30 12.95
N PRO A 24 -16.45 -5.70 14.13
CA PRO A 24 -16.57 -6.37 15.41
C PRO A 24 -17.99 -6.81 15.77
N PRO A 25 -19.05 -5.98 15.59
CA PRO A 25 -20.42 -6.39 15.89
C PRO A 25 -20.92 -7.57 15.04
N VAL A 26 -20.38 -7.73 13.83
CA VAL A 26 -20.77 -8.78 12.88
C VAL A 26 -19.91 -10.03 13.02
N GLY A 27 -18.73 -9.92 13.66
CA GLY A 27 -17.75 -11.00 13.74
C GLY A 27 -17.17 -11.36 12.37
N ALA A 28 -17.02 -10.36 11.49
CA ALA A 28 -16.52 -10.57 10.13
C ALA A 28 -15.01 -10.80 10.11
N GLN A 29 -14.58 -11.76 9.29
CA GLN A 29 -13.19 -11.93 8.93
C GLN A 29 -12.80 -10.85 7.90
N ILE A 30 -11.74 -10.11 8.18
CA ILE A 30 -11.25 -9.05 7.28
C ILE A 30 -9.97 -9.52 6.60
N ALA A 31 -9.94 -9.43 5.27
CA ALA A 31 -8.76 -9.66 4.46
C ALA A 31 -8.46 -8.39 3.66
N VAL A 32 -7.27 -7.81 3.85
CA VAL A 32 -6.87 -6.53 3.24
C VAL A 32 -5.69 -6.76 2.30
N ALA A 33 -5.78 -6.21 1.10
CA ALA A 33 -4.64 -6.11 0.18
C ALA A 33 -4.66 -4.78 -0.56
N SER A 34 -3.48 -4.16 -0.67
CA SER A 34 -3.28 -2.95 -1.47
C SER A 34 -2.48 -3.29 -2.72
N ALA A 35 -2.85 -2.75 -3.86
CA ALA A 35 -2.07 -2.87 -5.09
C ALA A 35 -0.92 -1.85 -5.09
N TYR A 36 0.20 -2.19 -5.75
CA TYR A 36 1.39 -1.34 -5.80
C TYR A 36 1.82 -1.04 -7.22
N ALA A 37 2.26 0.20 -7.47
CA ALA A 37 2.65 0.68 -8.79
C ALA A 37 3.76 -0.16 -9.46
N TYR A 38 4.71 -0.69 -8.68
CA TYR A 38 5.81 -1.50 -9.19
C TYR A 38 5.41 -2.96 -9.50
N GLU A 39 4.22 -3.41 -9.06
CA GLU A 39 3.70 -4.77 -9.27
C GLU A 39 2.67 -4.87 -10.38
N THR A 40 2.35 -3.79 -11.07
CA THR A 40 1.34 -3.78 -12.15
C THR A 40 1.63 -4.80 -13.27
N ALA A 41 2.89 -5.16 -13.46
CA ALA A 41 3.31 -6.18 -14.42
C ALA A 41 3.42 -7.60 -13.84
N GLN A 42 3.27 -7.76 -12.50
CA GLN A 42 3.35 -9.06 -11.84
C GLN A 42 1.99 -9.76 -11.86
N PRO A 43 1.86 -10.91 -12.54
CA PRO A 43 0.60 -11.64 -12.56
C PRO A 43 0.18 -12.05 -11.14
N TYR A 44 -1.07 -11.80 -10.79
CA TYR A 44 -1.68 -12.18 -9.51
C TYR A 44 -1.04 -11.55 -8.25
N GLY A 45 -0.27 -10.46 -8.37
CA GLY A 45 0.41 -9.82 -7.23
C GLY A 45 -0.56 -9.43 -6.12
N LEU A 46 -1.66 -8.74 -6.46
CA LEU A 46 -2.70 -8.36 -5.49
C LEU A 46 -3.40 -9.59 -4.87
N SER A 47 -3.69 -10.60 -5.67
CA SER A 47 -4.36 -11.84 -5.22
C SER A 47 -3.48 -12.64 -4.27
N THR A 48 -2.19 -12.76 -4.59
CA THR A 48 -1.20 -13.43 -3.73
C THR A 48 -1.10 -12.74 -2.37
N ARG A 49 -1.07 -11.40 -2.36
CA ARG A 49 -1.00 -10.62 -1.11
C ARG A 49 -2.25 -10.80 -0.26
N LEU A 50 -3.43 -10.78 -0.88
CA LEU A 50 -4.69 -11.03 -0.16
C LEU A 50 -4.70 -12.42 0.49
N LEU A 51 -4.28 -13.44 -0.26
CA LEU A 51 -4.20 -14.82 0.25
C LEU A 51 -3.17 -14.94 1.37
N ARG A 52 -1.98 -14.35 1.23
CA ARG A 52 -0.97 -14.34 2.28
C ARG A 52 -1.50 -13.66 3.55
N GLY A 53 -2.18 -12.53 3.41
CA GLY A 53 -2.75 -11.80 4.53
C GLY A 53 -3.77 -12.61 5.32
N VAL A 54 -4.71 -13.28 4.65
CA VAL A 54 -5.75 -14.07 5.32
C VAL A 54 -5.20 -15.35 5.96
N LEU A 55 -4.17 -15.94 5.35
CA LEU A 55 -3.49 -17.13 5.90
C LEU A 55 -2.46 -16.77 6.99
N GLY A 56 -2.25 -15.48 7.27
CA GLY A 56 -1.23 -15.01 8.20
C GLY A 56 0.19 -15.37 7.77
N ILE A 57 0.43 -15.53 6.45
CA ILE A 57 1.75 -15.87 5.90
C ILE A 57 2.63 -14.63 5.91
N MET A 58 3.70 -14.70 6.68
CA MET A 58 4.69 -13.64 6.79
C MET A 58 5.76 -13.73 5.70
N ALA A 59 6.51 -12.65 5.50
CA ALA A 59 7.56 -12.58 4.49
C ALA A 59 8.68 -13.62 4.70
N HIS A 60 8.94 -13.99 5.95
CA HIS A 60 10.02 -14.92 6.36
C HIS A 60 9.56 -16.36 6.61
N ASP A 61 8.25 -16.68 6.39
CA ASP A 61 7.76 -18.03 6.57
C ASP A 61 8.43 -18.99 5.58
N SER A 62 8.93 -20.14 6.08
CA SER A 62 9.50 -21.17 5.23
C SER A 62 8.44 -21.82 4.32
N PRO A 63 8.83 -22.42 3.20
CA PRO A 63 7.90 -23.15 2.33
C PRO A 63 7.07 -24.21 3.10
N GLU A 64 7.66 -24.84 4.12
CA GLU A 64 6.99 -25.82 4.96
C GLU A 64 5.94 -25.17 5.86
N ALA A 65 6.25 -24.00 6.45
CA ALA A 65 5.30 -23.23 7.26
C ALA A 65 4.12 -22.74 6.42
N ILE A 66 4.39 -22.27 5.19
CA ILE A 66 3.34 -21.84 4.26
C ILE A 66 2.43 -23.02 3.89
N ARG A 67 3.00 -24.19 3.59
CA ARG A 67 2.21 -25.41 3.31
C ARG A 67 1.37 -25.82 4.49
N ALA A 68 1.92 -25.78 5.71
CA ALA A 68 1.15 -26.11 6.92
C ALA A 68 -0.06 -25.19 7.10
N ARG A 69 0.10 -23.87 6.89
CA ARG A 69 -1.01 -22.91 6.96
C ARG A 69 -2.05 -23.13 5.85
N LEU A 70 -1.60 -23.50 4.65
CA LEU A 70 -2.50 -23.90 3.57
C LEU A 70 -3.29 -25.15 3.93
N ASP A 71 -2.66 -26.15 4.54
CA ASP A 71 -3.29 -27.40 4.97
C ASP A 71 -4.40 -27.16 5.99
N ASP A 72 -4.11 -26.30 6.96
CA ASP A 72 -5.09 -25.91 7.98
C ASP A 72 -6.29 -25.16 7.37
N ALA A 73 -6.04 -24.33 6.36
CA ALA A 73 -7.08 -23.54 5.73
C ALA A 73 -7.88 -24.28 4.64
N LEU A 74 -7.31 -25.35 4.06
CA LEU A 74 -7.88 -26.13 2.95
C LEU A 74 -8.40 -27.50 3.38
N VAL A 75 -9.00 -27.58 4.57
CA VAL A 75 -9.56 -28.85 5.06
C VAL A 75 -10.61 -29.39 4.07
N GLY A 76 -10.29 -30.54 3.44
CA GLY A 76 -11.16 -31.20 2.44
C GLY A 76 -10.94 -30.77 1.00
N ALA A 77 -10.02 -29.85 0.71
CA ALA A 77 -9.68 -29.48 -0.67
C ALA A 77 -8.91 -30.60 -1.39
N THR A 78 -9.03 -30.62 -2.71
CA THR A 78 -8.32 -31.58 -3.56
C THR A 78 -6.83 -31.29 -3.62
N ALA A 79 -6.01 -32.32 -3.95
CA ALA A 79 -4.57 -32.13 -4.15
C ALA A 79 -4.25 -31.13 -5.28
N ASP A 80 -5.12 -31.04 -6.29
CA ASP A 80 -4.95 -30.11 -7.41
C ASP A 80 -5.19 -28.66 -6.94
N HIS A 81 -6.19 -28.40 -6.12
CA HIS A 81 -6.44 -27.07 -5.55
C HIS A 81 -5.28 -26.59 -4.67
N ARG A 82 -4.74 -27.49 -3.85
CA ARG A 82 -3.55 -27.21 -3.05
C ARG A 82 -2.37 -26.79 -3.95
N ARG A 83 -2.07 -27.58 -4.98
CA ARG A 83 -0.97 -27.30 -5.89
C ARG A 83 -1.10 -25.93 -6.58
N VAL A 84 -2.31 -25.56 -6.99
CA VAL A 84 -2.58 -24.24 -7.60
C VAL A 84 -2.26 -23.10 -6.63
N LEU A 85 -2.69 -23.20 -5.36
CA LEU A 85 -2.40 -22.19 -4.35
C LEU A 85 -0.93 -22.19 -3.91
N GLU A 86 -0.27 -23.35 -3.82
CA GLU A 86 1.17 -23.43 -3.61
C GLU A 86 1.95 -22.74 -4.74
N THR A 87 1.50 -22.91 -5.99
CA THR A 87 2.09 -22.25 -7.16
C THR A 87 1.89 -20.73 -7.07
N LEU A 88 0.69 -20.28 -6.73
CA LEU A 88 0.39 -18.85 -6.53
C LEU A 88 1.26 -18.22 -5.42
N LEU A 89 1.50 -18.97 -4.33
CA LEU A 89 2.32 -18.52 -3.21
C LEU A 89 3.83 -18.68 -3.43
N GLY A 90 4.22 -19.29 -4.56
CA GLY A 90 5.63 -19.48 -4.90
C GLY A 90 6.34 -20.59 -4.13
N VAL A 91 5.60 -21.54 -3.53
CA VAL A 91 6.16 -22.64 -2.72
C VAL A 91 6.11 -24.00 -3.41
N SER A 92 5.62 -24.06 -4.63
CA SER A 92 5.62 -25.29 -5.43
C SER A 92 7.01 -25.53 -6.03
N PRO A 93 7.66 -26.69 -5.75
CA PRO A 93 9.01 -26.95 -6.25
C PRO A 93 9.06 -27.27 -7.75
N ASP A 94 7.94 -27.65 -8.36
CA ASP A 94 7.91 -28.29 -9.66
C ASP A 94 7.46 -27.40 -10.83
N LEU A 95 7.06 -26.15 -10.58
CA LEU A 95 6.51 -25.25 -11.59
C LEU A 95 7.29 -23.95 -11.67
N PRO A 96 8.01 -23.69 -12.78
CA PRO A 96 8.64 -22.37 -12.99
C PRO A 96 7.57 -21.29 -13.15
N GLY A 97 7.86 -20.09 -12.60
CA GLY A 97 6.91 -18.98 -12.52
C GLY A 97 6.27 -18.49 -13.82
N HIS A 98 6.73 -18.95 -15.00
CA HIS A 98 6.10 -18.65 -16.29
C HIS A 98 4.81 -19.43 -16.55
N GLU A 99 4.50 -20.49 -15.78
CA GLU A 99 3.22 -21.19 -15.88
C GLU A 99 2.03 -20.44 -15.26
N LEU A 100 2.29 -19.39 -14.47
CA LEU A 100 1.27 -18.50 -13.90
C LEU A 100 0.47 -17.69 -14.95
N THR A 101 0.86 -17.70 -16.21
CA THR A 101 0.23 -16.93 -17.29
C THR A 101 -0.66 -17.75 -18.19
N GLY A 102 -0.72 -19.07 -18.00
CA GLY A 102 -1.52 -19.97 -18.83
C GLY A 102 -3.03 -19.87 -18.55
N GLU A 103 -3.86 -19.96 -19.59
CA GLU A 103 -5.32 -19.94 -19.46
C GLU A 103 -5.84 -21.09 -18.58
N ALA A 104 -5.20 -22.26 -18.66
CA ALA A 104 -5.53 -23.40 -17.82
C ALA A 104 -5.30 -23.12 -16.33
N PHE A 105 -4.17 -22.48 -15.98
CA PHE A 105 -3.89 -22.06 -14.60
C PHE A 105 -4.91 -21.04 -14.12
N ALA A 106 -5.22 -20.01 -14.93
CA ALA A 106 -6.22 -19.00 -14.59
C ALA A 106 -7.59 -19.62 -14.26
N THR A 107 -8.04 -20.59 -15.08
CA THR A 107 -9.30 -21.29 -14.87
C THR A 107 -9.31 -22.08 -13.56
N GLN A 108 -8.24 -22.82 -13.30
CA GLN A 108 -8.10 -23.59 -12.05
C GLN A 108 -8.03 -22.66 -10.83
N LEU A 109 -7.28 -21.55 -10.94
CA LEU A 109 -7.15 -20.59 -9.85
C LEU A 109 -8.49 -19.93 -9.49
N VAL A 110 -9.33 -19.59 -10.49
CA VAL A 110 -10.68 -19.08 -10.25
C VAL A 110 -11.49 -20.09 -9.43
N ALA A 111 -11.49 -21.36 -9.81
CA ALA A 111 -12.23 -22.41 -9.11
C ALA A 111 -11.72 -22.60 -7.67
N CYS A 112 -10.39 -22.65 -7.51
CA CYS A 112 -9.74 -22.77 -6.21
C CYS A 112 -10.09 -21.60 -5.26
N MET A 113 -9.97 -20.38 -5.76
CA MET A 113 -10.23 -19.19 -4.96
C MET A 113 -11.72 -19.03 -4.64
N ASP A 114 -12.61 -19.42 -5.55
CA ASP A 114 -14.06 -19.45 -5.28
C ASP A 114 -14.38 -20.42 -4.13
N GLU A 115 -13.86 -21.65 -4.20
CA GLU A 115 -14.05 -22.64 -3.14
C GLU A 115 -13.44 -22.20 -1.81
N PHE A 116 -12.22 -21.67 -1.83
CA PHE A 116 -11.55 -21.14 -0.64
C PHE A 116 -12.40 -20.07 0.06
N TRP A 117 -12.84 -19.05 -0.68
CA TRP A 117 -13.63 -17.98 -0.07
C TRP A 117 -15.03 -18.41 0.37
N ARG A 118 -15.63 -19.38 -0.32
CA ARG A 118 -16.89 -20.00 0.15
C ARG A 118 -16.68 -20.74 1.47
N GLY A 119 -15.56 -21.46 1.58
CA GLY A 119 -15.19 -22.13 2.83
C GLY A 119 -15.03 -21.15 3.98
N GLN A 120 -14.30 -20.04 3.76
CA GLN A 120 -14.18 -18.98 4.76
C GLN A 120 -15.53 -18.37 5.12
N ALA A 121 -16.35 -18.06 4.12
CA ALA A 121 -17.68 -17.47 4.31
C ALA A 121 -18.70 -18.41 5.00
N ALA A 122 -18.49 -19.72 4.96
CA ALA A 122 -19.28 -20.68 5.70
C ALA A 122 -19.00 -20.64 7.22
N ALA A 123 -17.78 -20.23 7.61
CA ALA A 123 -17.42 -20.05 9.02
C ALA A 123 -17.90 -18.70 9.59
N GLY A 124 -18.10 -17.69 8.75
CA GLY A 124 -18.57 -16.36 9.14
C GLY A 124 -18.45 -15.36 7.98
N PRO A 125 -19.06 -14.16 8.10
CA PRO A 125 -18.97 -13.14 7.06
C PRO A 125 -17.52 -12.76 6.76
N VAL A 126 -17.21 -12.52 5.47
CA VAL A 126 -15.87 -12.15 5.00
C VAL A 126 -15.94 -10.77 4.32
N VAL A 127 -15.02 -9.89 4.68
CA VAL A 127 -14.80 -8.60 4.02
C VAL A 127 -13.46 -8.62 3.30
N LEU A 128 -13.49 -8.52 1.98
CA LEU A 128 -12.32 -8.44 1.12
C LEU A 128 -12.06 -6.98 0.77
N VAL A 129 -11.01 -6.40 1.34
CA VAL A 129 -10.60 -5.03 1.10
C VAL A 129 -9.53 -5.00 0.03
N LEU A 130 -9.81 -4.35 -1.08
CA LEU A 130 -8.89 -4.17 -2.21
C LEU A 130 -8.61 -2.68 -2.37
N ASP A 131 -7.47 -2.23 -1.87
CA ASP A 131 -7.08 -0.82 -1.90
C ASP A 131 -6.11 -0.49 -3.05
N ASP A 132 -6.09 0.77 -3.45
CA ASP A 132 -5.23 1.31 -4.51
C ASP A 132 -5.35 0.55 -5.86
N LEU A 133 -6.56 0.12 -6.21
CA LEU A 133 -6.84 -0.70 -7.41
C LEU A 133 -6.42 -0.07 -8.73
N GLN A 134 -6.07 1.22 -8.78
CA GLN A 134 -5.45 1.84 -9.95
C GLN A 134 -4.11 1.18 -10.32
N TRP A 135 -3.46 0.50 -9.36
CA TRP A 135 -2.21 -0.22 -9.54
C TRP A 135 -2.38 -1.75 -9.66
N ALA A 136 -3.62 -2.24 -9.63
CA ALA A 136 -3.88 -3.67 -9.73
C ALA A 136 -3.40 -4.26 -11.06
N ASP A 137 -2.78 -5.42 -10.99
CA ASP A 137 -2.38 -6.17 -12.17
C ASP A 137 -3.59 -6.76 -12.93
N ALA A 138 -3.42 -7.00 -14.22
CA ALA A 138 -4.49 -7.48 -15.09
C ALA A 138 -5.02 -8.86 -14.67
N SER A 139 -4.14 -9.75 -14.21
CA SER A 139 -4.49 -11.13 -13.83
C SER A 139 -5.30 -11.16 -12.54
N SER A 140 -4.88 -10.39 -11.50
CA SER A 140 -5.67 -10.22 -10.27
C SER A 140 -7.03 -9.58 -10.58
N THR A 141 -7.08 -8.55 -11.42
CA THR A 141 -8.34 -7.91 -11.81
C THR A 141 -9.29 -8.89 -12.49
N ALA A 142 -8.79 -9.72 -13.40
CA ALA A 142 -9.58 -10.77 -14.05
C ALA A 142 -10.09 -11.80 -13.04
N LEU A 143 -9.24 -12.28 -12.13
CA LEU A 143 -9.62 -13.20 -11.06
C LEU A 143 -10.73 -12.61 -10.18
N PHE A 144 -10.54 -11.39 -9.65
CA PHE A 144 -11.55 -10.75 -8.81
C PHE A 144 -12.87 -10.49 -9.55
N THR A 145 -12.82 -10.21 -10.86
CA THR A 145 -14.03 -10.09 -11.68
C THR A 145 -14.87 -11.36 -11.64
N HIS A 146 -14.25 -12.53 -11.68
CA HIS A 146 -14.95 -13.81 -11.53
C HIS A 146 -15.46 -14.04 -10.09
N LEU A 147 -14.68 -13.62 -9.10
CA LEU A 147 -15.02 -13.81 -7.68
C LEU A 147 -16.11 -12.86 -7.18
N LEU A 148 -16.44 -11.77 -7.90
CA LEU A 148 -17.56 -10.88 -7.54
C LEU A 148 -18.88 -11.62 -7.33
N ARG A 149 -19.09 -12.75 -8.03
CA ARG A 149 -20.28 -13.62 -7.86
C ARG A 149 -20.45 -14.18 -6.44
N LEU A 150 -19.38 -14.24 -5.66
CA LEU A 150 -19.43 -14.66 -4.26
C LEU A 150 -20.37 -13.77 -3.44
N SER A 151 -20.46 -12.48 -3.76
CA SER A 151 -21.37 -11.55 -3.08
C SER A 151 -22.86 -11.90 -3.22
N GLU A 152 -23.23 -12.72 -4.22
CA GLU A 152 -24.60 -13.18 -4.45
C GLU A 152 -24.95 -14.47 -3.70
N SER A 153 -23.94 -15.35 -3.52
CA SER A 153 -24.13 -16.73 -3.08
C SER A 153 -23.45 -17.08 -1.76
N ALA A 154 -22.64 -16.18 -1.22
CA ALA A 154 -21.93 -16.34 0.06
C ALA A 154 -21.92 -15.01 0.84
N ALA A 155 -21.61 -15.07 2.12
CA ALA A 155 -21.50 -13.88 2.98
C ALA A 155 -20.14 -13.18 2.74
N VAL A 156 -19.90 -12.72 1.51
CA VAL A 156 -18.65 -12.04 1.08
C VAL A 156 -18.97 -10.63 0.63
N LEU A 157 -18.31 -9.66 1.23
CA LEU A 157 -18.35 -8.24 0.84
C LEU A 157 -17.02 -7.83 0.21
N PHE A 158 -17.07 -7.27 -1.00
CA PHE A 158 -15.91 -6.60 -1.61
C PHE A 158 -15.97 -5.10 -1.30
N LEU A 159 -14.93 -4.59 -0.66
CA LEU A 159 -14.71 -3.16 -0.41
C LEU A 159 -13.49 -2.72 -1.20
N CYS A 160 -13.73 -2.01 -2.29
CA CYS A 160 -12.75 -1.67 -3.30
C CYS A 160 -12.46 -0.17 -3.29
N ALA A 161 -11.20 0.25 -3.17
CA ALA A 161 -10.82 1.66 -3.28
C ALA A 161 -9.91 1.91 -4.47
N MET A 162 -10.14 3.03 -5.17
CA MET A 162 -9.37 3.40 -6.34
C MET A 162 -9.38 4.90 -6.62
N ARG A 163 -8.42 5.35 -7.42
CA ARG A 163 -8.46 6.68 -8.04
C ARG A 163 -9.37 6.67 -9.28
N ARG A 164 -9.82 7.83 -9.71
CA ARG A 164 -10.67 8.00 -10.90
C ARG A 164 -9.88 7.86 -12.20
N ASP A 165 -9.16 6.77 -12.37
CA ASP A 165 -8.44 6.46 -13.61
C ASP A 165 -9.14 5.35 -14.39
N ARG A 166 -9.87 5.75 -15.44
CA ARG A 166 -10.60 4.81 -16.31
C ARG A 166 -9.69 3.91 -17.15
N ARG A 167 -8.38 4.19 -17.22
CA ARG A 167 -7.40 3.36 -17.94
C ARG A 167 -6.86 2.24 -17.07
N ALA A 168 -6.96 2.38 -15.75
CA ALA A 168 -6.49 1.39 -14.80
C ALA A 168 -7.29 0.08 -14.91
N HIS A 169 -6.63 -1.05 -14.68
CA HIS A 169 -7.28 -2.36 -14.67
C HIS A 169 -8.39 -2.46 -13.62
N GLY A 170 -8.20 -1.86 -12.44
CA GLY A 170 -9.22 -1.81 -11.38
C GLY A 170 -10.55 -1.21 -11.82
N TRP A 171 -10.53 -0.30 -12.81
CA TRP A 171 -11.77 0.26 -13.36
C TRP A 171 -12.63 -0.78 -14.09
N ARG A 172 -11.99 -1.78 -14.71
CA ARG A 172 -12.68 -2.92 -15.35
C ARG A 172 -13.43 -3.77 -14.33
N LEU A 173 -12.85 -3.96 -13.13
CA LEU A 173 -13.50 -4.67 -12.02
C LEU A 173 -14.77 -3.92 -11.57
N ARG A 174 -14.68 -2.60 -11.43
CA ARG A 174 -15.82 -1.75 -11.10
C ARG A 174 -16.93 -1.84 -12.14
N ASP A 175 -16.59 -1.74 -13.44
CA ASP A 175 -17.56 -1.80 -14.52
C ASP A 175 -18.20 -3.19 -14.62
N ALA A 176 -17.45 -4.26 -14.36
CA ALA A 176 -18.00 -5.61 -14.29
C ALA A 176 -18.99 -5.76 -13.14
N ALA A 177 -18.64 -5.27 -11.93
CA ALA A 177 -19.53 -5.30 -10.77
C ALA A 177 -20.87 -4.57 -11.05
N GLN A 178 -20.79 -3.38 -11.65
CA GLN A 178 -21.98 -2.60 -11.99
C GLN A 178 -22.86 -3.27 -13.07
N ARG A 179 -22.23 -3.91 -14.06
CA ARG A 179 -22.94 -4.57 -15.16
C ARG A 179 -23.57 -5.89 -14.76
N ASP A 180 -22.77 -6.73 -14.05
CA ASP A 180 -23.12 -8.13 -13.83
C ASP A 180 -23.96 -8.32 -12.55
N SER A 181 -23.80 -7.46 -11.54
CA SER A 181 -24.55 -7.52 -10.27
C SER A 181 -25.00 -6.14 -9.79
N PRO A 182 -25.82 -5.41 -10.57
CA PRO A 182 -26.20 -4.02 -10.26
C PRO A 182 -26.98 -3.90 -8.94
N HIS A 183 -27.67 -4.94 -8.51
CA HIS A 183 -28.42 -4.97 -7.26
C HIS A 183 -27.54 -5.19 -6.00
N ARG A 184 -26.29 -5.56 -6.19
CA ARG A 184 -25.25 -5.73 -5.16
C ARG A 184 -24.15 -4.67 -5.26
N PHE A 185 -24.22 -3.83 -6.28
CA PHE A 185 -23.27 -2.76 -6.54
C PHE A 185 -23.65 -1.49 -5.81
N ASP A 186 -22.70 -0.95 -5.07
CA ASP A 186 -22.80 0.38 -4.48
C ASP A 186 -21.50 1.14 -4.71
N GLU A 187 -21.59 2.44 -4.90
CA GLU A 187 -20.44 3.30 -5.22
C GLU A 187 -20.51 4.62 -4.46
N ALA A 188 -19.47 4.90 -3.72
CA ALA A 188 -19.27 6.18 -3.07
C ALA A 188 -18.11 6.93 -3.72
N THR A 189 -18.30 8.21 -3.96
CA THR A 189 -17.25 9.07 -4.49
C THR A 189 -16.88 10.12 -3.45
N LEU A 190 -15.59 10.15 -3.09
CA LEU A 190 -15.03 11.22 -2.27
C LEU A 190 -14.70 12.41 -3.16
N TYR A 191 -15.13 13.55 -2.70
CA TYR A 191 -14.82 14.86 -3.29
C TYR A 191 -13.90 15.63 -2.34
N PRO A 192 -13.19 16.64 -2.85
CA PRO A 192 -12.49 17.58 -1.97
C PRO A 192 -13.44 18.15 -0.90
N LEU A 193 -12.91 18.36 0.27
CA LEU A 193 -13.63 19.02 1.36
C LEU A 193 -14.03 20.45 0.96
N THR A 194 -15.18 20.88 1.42
CA THR A 194 -15.55 22.30 1.36
C THR A 194 -14.64 23.12 2.28
N ASP A 195 -14.60 24.44 2.10
CA ASP A 195 -13.83 25.33 2.98
C ASP A 195 -14.23 25.17 4.44
N GLY A 196 -15.54 25.00 4.72
CA GLY A 196 -16.05 24.77 6.07
C GLY A 196 -15.58 23.44 6.67
N GLU A 197 -15.58 22.36 5.90
CA GLU A 197 -15.08 21.05 6.33
C GLU A 197 -13.56 21.06 6.51
N SER A 198 -12.83 21.75 5.64
CA SER A 198 -11.38 21.94 5.75
C SER A 198 -11.01 22.75 7.00
N LEU A 199 -11.82 23.74 7.35
CA LEU A 199 -11.68 24.49 8.61
C LEU A 199 -11.91 23.59 9.82
N LEU A 200 -12.96 22.77 9.82
CA LEU A 200 -13.23 21.83 10.92
C LEU A 200 -12.09 20.83 11.09
N LEU A 201 -11.52 20.34 9.98
CA LEU A 201 -10.34 19.46 10.03
C LEU A 201 -9.15 20.20 10.64
N LEU A 202 -8.85 21.40 10.16
CA LEU A 202 -7.75 22.23 10.65
C LEU A 202 -7.89 22.54 12.14
N ASP A 203 -9.09 22.96 12.58
CA ASP A 203 -9.38 23.26 13.99
C ASP A 203 -9.26 22.01 14.87
N GLY A 204 -9.67 20.83 14.35
CA GLY A 204 -9.50 19.55 15.02
C GLY A 204 -8.04 19.14 15.19
N LEU A 205 -7.21 19.31 14.15
CA LEU A 205 -5.77 19.01 14.20
C LEU A 205 -5.01 19.95 15.15
N LEU A 206 -5.47 21.19 15.26
CA LEU A 206 -4.89 22.20 16.13
C LEU A 206 -5.46 22.20 17.56
N GLU A 207 -6.38 21.28 17.87
CA GLU A 207 -7.05 21.20 19.19
C GLU A 207 -7.69 22.54 19.59
N GLY A 208 -8.21 23.28 18.61
CA GLY A 208 -8.86 24.59 18.83
C GLY A 208 -7.91 25.78 18.93
N LEU A 209 -6.60 25.64 18.66
CA LEU A 209 -5.69 26.79 18.62
C LEU A 209 -6.07 27.74 17.47
N PRO A 210 -6.36 29.02 17.73
CA PRO A 210 -6.67 29.96 16.68
C PRO A 210 -5.42 30.35 15.88
N LEU A 211 -5.38 30.01 14.61
CA LEU A 211 -4.41 30.54 13.67
C LEU A 211 -4.86 31.94 13.20
N PRO A 212 -3.90 32.85 12.85
CA PRO A 212 -4.20 34.09 12.17
C PRO A 212 -5.05 33.85 10.92
N GLU A 213 -6.06 34.67 10.69
CA GLU A 213 -7.00 34.53 9.59
C GLU A 213 -6.30 34.47 8.22
N ALA A 214 -5.26 35.26 7.99
CA ALA A 214 -4.46 35.26 6.78
C ALA A 214 -3.76 33.92 6.57
N THR A 215 -3.22 33.31 7.62
CA THR A 215 -2.58 31.97 7.57
C THR A 215 -3.60 30.88 7.25
N ARG A 216 -4.75 30.92 7.93
CA ARG A 216 -5.87 30.00 7.70
C ARG A 216 -6.34 30.05 6.25
N ASN A 217 -6.61 31.24 5.73
CA ASN A 217 -7.04 31.44 4.34
C ASN A 217 -5.99 30.94 3.34
N THR A 218 -4.71 31.13 3.63
CA THR A 218 -3.61 30.61 2.79
C THR A 218 -3.59 29.08 2.77
N ILE A 219 -3.75 28.44 3.93
CA ILE A 219 -3.81 26.97 4.04
C ILE A 219 -4.98 26.44 3.22
N LEU A 220 -6.19 27.00 3.41
CA LEU A 220 -7.39 26.56 2.71
C LEU A 220 -7.26 26.72 1.19
N ALA A 221 -6.76 27.88 0.73
CA ALA A 221 -6.58 28.15 -0.69
C ALA A 221 -5.60 27.17 -1.37
N LYS A 222 -4.52 26.78 -0.67
CA LYS A 222 -3.54 25.83 -1.21
C LYS A 222 -3.96 24.39 -1.05
N ALA A 223 -4.74 24.05 -0.03
CA ALA A 223 -5.24 22.70 0.19
C ALA A 223 -6.27 22.27 -0.86
N GLU A 224 -6.99 23.23 -1.46
CA GLU A 224 -8.05 22.96 -2.44
C GLU A 224 -9.02 21.84 -1.96
N GLY A 225 -9.26 21.80 -0.65
CA GLY A 225 -10.09 20.78 -0.02
C GLY A 225 -9.44 19.39 0.14
N ASN A 226 -8.13 19.25 -0.07
CA ASN A 226 -7.44 17.98 0.13
C ASN A 226 -7.07 17.80 1.61
N PRO A 227 -7.67 16.80 2.33
CA PRO A 227 -7.41 16.57 3.75
C PRO A 227 -5.93 16.33 4.06
N LEU A 228 -5.26 15.51 3.23
CA LEU A 228 -3.85 15.18 3.43
C LEU A 228 -2.96 16.44 3.34
N PHE A 229 -3.31 17.40 2.47
CA PHE A 229 -2.57 18.65 2.41
C PHE A 229 -2.70 19.44 3.72
N VAL A 230 -3.91 19.49 4.29
CA VAL A 230 -4.15 20.18 5.57
C VAL A 230 -3.33 19.52 6.69
N GLU A 231 -3.37 18.17 6.80
CA GLU A 231 -2.59 17.40 7.77
C GLU A 231 -1.09 17.67 7.62
N GLU A 232 -0.56 17.59 6.41
CA GLU A 232 0.86 17.80 6.13
C GLU A 232 1.33 19.23 6.39
N VAL A 233 0.47 20.21 6.18
CA VAL A 233 0.77 21.61 6.55
C VAL A 233 0.88 21.75 8.06
N VAL A 234 -0.04 21.19 8.83
CA VAL A 234 0.03 21.22 10.29
C VAL A 234 1.31 20.54 10.80
N HIS A 235 1.64 19.35 10.26
CA HIS A 235 2.91 18.69 10.59
C HIS A 235 4.12 19.58 10.26
N ASN A 236 4.11 20.23 9.11
CA ASN A 236 5.18 21.13 8.70
C ASN A 236 5.34 22.33 9.66
N LEU A 237 4.23 22.87 10.16
CA LEU A 237 4.23 23.95 11.15
C LEU A 237 4.80 23.51 12.49
N ILE A 238 4.48 22.29 12.93
CA ILE A 238 5.01 21.68 14.16
C ILE A 238 6.53 21.43 14.02
N GLU A 239 6.96 20.78 12.94
CA GLU A 239 8.36 20.46 12.68
C GLU A 239 9.25 21.71 12.57
N ARG A 240 8.70 22.82 12.07
CA ARG A 240 9.41 24.11 12.00
C ARG A 240 9.39 24.90 13.31
N GLY A 241 8.72 24.39 14.34
CA GLY A 241 8.56 25.10 15.61
C GLY A 241 7.67 26.34 15.54
N HIS A 242 6.85 26.45 14.47
CA HIS A 242 5.81 27.48 14.40
C HIS A 242 4.63 27.18 15.30
N LEU A 243 4.41 25.90 15.57
CA LEU A 243 3.47 25.39 16.57
C LEU A 243 4.28 24.61 17.62
N VAL A 244 4.10 24.97 18.88
CA VAL A 244 4.79 24.34 20.02
C VAL A 244 3.76 23.93 21.05
N ARG A 245 3.97 22.79 21.67
CA ARG A 245 3.14 22.30 22.77
C ARG A 245 3.76 22.71 24.10
N GLU A 246 3.09 23.54 24.89
CA GLU A 246 3.59 23.99 26.19
C GLU A 246 2.79 23.38 27.35
N GLY A 247 3.48 22.66 28.26
CA GLY A 247 2.96 22.13 29.54
C GLY A 247 2.38 20.72 29.50
N GLU A 248 2.16 20.10 30.69
CA GLU A 248 1.43 18.83 30.86
C GLU A 248 -0.09 19.07 30.67
N GLY A 249 -0.70 18.50 29.66
CA GLY A 249 -2.08 18.80 29.21
C GLY A 249 -2.14 19.87 28.13
N ALA A 250 -1.02 20.08 27.47
CA ALA A 250 -0.68 21.23 26.64
C ALA A 250 -1.54 21.36 25.39
N THR A 251 -2.13 22.51 25.26
CA THR A 251 -2.65 23.05 23.99
C THR A 251 -1.50 23.54 23.11
N TRP A 252 -1.70 23.47 21.80
CA TRP A 252 -0.77 24.05 20.84
C TRP A 252 -0.70 25.58 21.00
N THR A 253 0.50 26.15 20.95
CA THR A 253 0.70 27.62 20.94
C THR A 253 1.45 28.03 19.69
N ALA A 254 1.03 29.13 19.06
CA ALA A 254 1.76 29.69 17.93
C ALA A 254 3.00 30.43 18.43
N ALA A 255 4.19 30.07 17.92
CA ALA A 255 5.40 30.81 18.24
C ALA A 255 5.28 32.27 17.77
N ALA A 256 5.75 33.24 18.59
CA ALA A 256 5.60 34.67 18.35
C ALA A 256 6.18 35.20 17.01
N ALA A 257 7.00 34.37 16.31
CA ALA A 257 7.65 34.70 15.05
C ALA A 257 6.93 34.19 13.79
N SER A 258 5.69 33.68 13.91
CA SER A 258 4.99 32.95 12.82
C SER A 258 4.37 33.84 11.72
N THR A 259 4.78 35.08 11.59
CA THR A 259 4.34 35.96 10.50
C THR A 259 5.27 35.77 9.30
N GLY A 260 4.80 35.06 8.25
CA GLY A 260 5.49 35.03 6.98
C GLY A 260 6.10 33.68 6.59
N PHE A 261 5.53 32.55 7.01
CA PHE A 261 5.98 31.26 6.48
C PHE A 261 5.44 31.02 5.05
N GLU A 262 6.32 30.57 4.17
CA GLU A 262 5.96 30.15 2.82
C GLU A 262 5.53 28.70 2.82
N LEU A 263 4.28 28.46 2.40
CA LEU A 263 3.77 27.11 2.13
C LEU A 263 4.15 26.68 0.71
N PRO A 264 4.61 25.43 0.52
CA PRO A 264 4.75 24.86 -0.80
C PRO A 264 3.44 24.90 -1.60
N ASP A 265 3.53 25.02 -2.92
CA ASP A 265 2.37 25.19 -3.79
C ASP A 265 1.61 23.88 -4.08
N SER A 266 2.18 22.73 -3.75
CA SER A 266 1.57 21.43 -3.98
C SER A 266 1.85 20.44 -2.85
N LEU A 267 0.98 19.46 -2.70
CA LEU A 267 1.16 18.34 -1.76
C LEU A 267 2.48 17.60 -2.00
N GLN A 268 2.85 17.37 -3.26
CA GLN A 268 4.11 16.72 -3.59
C GLN A 268 5.32 17.55 -3.17
N ALA A 269 5.29 18.86 -3.38
CA ALA A 269 6.36 19.77 -2.92
C ALA A 269 6.46 19.78 -1.39
N LEU A 270 5.33 19.71 -0.69
CA LEU A 270 5.27 19.66 0.76
C LEU A 270 5.90 18.36 1.30
N LEU A 271 5.52 17.21 0.74
CA LEU A 271 6.08 15.91 1.09
C LEU A 271 7.57 15.83 0.76
N THR A 272 8.00 16.31 -0.40
CA THR A 272 9.41 16.37 -0.78
C THR A 272 10.20 17.24 0.19
N ALA A 273 9.69 18.42 0.57
CA ALA A 273 10.33 19.28 1.53
C ALA A 273 10.46 18.65 2.94
N ARG A 274 9.55 17.74 3.33
CA ARG A 274 9.70 16.94 4.57
C ARG A 274 10.85 15.95 4.45
N VAL A 275 10.93 15.22 3.34
CA VAL A 275 12.01 14.27 3.07
C VAL A 275 13.36 14.97 3.04
N ASP A 276 13.44 16.17 2.44
CA ASP A 276 14.69 16.94 2.32
C ASP A 276 15.21 17.49 3.66
N ARG A 277 14.38 17.56 4.69
CA ARG A 277 14.80 17.98 6.05
C ARG A 277 15.44 16.90 6.87
N LEU A 278 15.27 15.64 6.49
CA LEU A 278 15.97 14.54 7.14
C LEU A 278 17.48 14.74 6.97
N ASP A 279 18.24 14.34 7.98
CA ASP A 279 19.69 14.19 7.80
C ASP A 279 19.98 13.24 6.63
N GLU A 280 21.16 13.34 6.07
CA GLU A 280 21.52 12.64 4.83
C GLU A 280 21.37 11.11 4.96
N ASP A 281 21.75 10.55 6.11
CA ASP A 281 21.74 9.11 6.36
C ASP A 281 20.29 8.59 6.55
N THR A 282 19.47 9.31 7.34
CA THR A 282 18.05 8.98 7.55
C THR A 282 17.27 9.14 6.24
N ARG A 283 17.52 10.20 5.47
CA ARG A 283 16.92 10.40 4.14
C ARG A 283 17.30 9.28 3.19
N ARG A 284 18.57 8.88 3.18
CA ARG A 284 19.06 7.76 2.36
C ARG A 284 18.37 6.45 2.75
N THR A 285 18.21 6.21 4.04
CA THR A 285 17.48 5.04 4.56
C THR A 285 16.03 5.03 4.07
N LEU A 286 15.33 6.16 4.13
CA LEU A 286 13.96 6.29 3.64
C LEU A 286 13.86 6.08 2.11
N GLN A 287 14.83 6.60 1.35
CA GLN A 287 14.92 6.38 -0.09
C GLN A 287 15.10 4.90 -0.43
N ILE A 288 16.00 4.20 0.26
CA ILE A 288 16.20 2.76 0.09
C ILE A 288 14.92 2.00 0.46
N ALA A 289 14.27 2.35 1.57
CA ALA A 289 12.98 1.78 1.96
C ALA A 289 11.92 1.94 0.86
N SER A 290 11.88 3.09 0.17
CA SER A 290 10.93 3.32 -0.93
C SER A 290 11.19 2.44 -2.15
N VAL A 291 12.43 1.97 -2.36
CA VAL A 291 12.78 1.01 -3.42
C VAL A 291 12.41 -0.41 -3.02
N VAL A 292 12.52 -0.76 -1.72
CA VAL A 292 12.04 -2.06 -1.22
C VAL A 292 10.53 -2.18 -1.38
N GLY A 293 9.79 -1.12 -1.07
CA GLY A 293 8.35 -1.06 -1.27
C GLY A 293 7.64 -0.19 -0.24
N ARG A 294 6.31 -0.10 -0.37
CA ARG A 294 5.47 0.63 0.60
C ARG A 294 5.52 -0.02 2.00
N ALA A 295 5.56 -1.35 2.05
CA ALA A 295 5.80 -2.13 3.25
C ALA A 295 7.16 -2.82 3.13
N PHE A 296 7.93 -2.84 4.20
CA PHE A 296 9.26 -3.40 4.22
C PHE A 296 9.62 -3.94 5.61
N SER A 297 10.41 -5.01 5.63
CA SER A 297 10.95 -5.54 6.88
C SER A 297 12.28 -4.86 7.24
N ARG A 298 12.62 -4.92 8.53
CA ARG A 298 13.90 -4.41 9.01
C ARG A 298 15.09 -5.12 8.36
N SER A 299 15.00 -6.45 8.20
CA SER A 299 16.08 -7.26 7.60
C SER A 299 16.32 -6.91 6.14
N ALA A 300 15.23 -6.74 5.39
CA ALA A 300 15.29 -6.32 3.99
C ALA A 300 16.00 -4.98 3.82
N LEU A 301 15.65 -4.03 4.67
CA LEU A 301 16.27 -2.73 4.64
C LEU A 301 17.74 -2.80 5.09
N ALA A 302 18.06 -3.59 6.14
CA ALA A 302 19.41 -3.80 6.65
C ALA A 302 20.36 -4.39 5.59
N ALA A 303 19.85 -5.25 4.72
CA ALA A 303 20.65 -5.84 3.64
C ALA A 303 21.05 -4.84 2.53
N LEU A 304 20.36 -3.70 2.45
CA LEU A 304 20.57 -2.69 1.40
C LEU A 304 21.26 -1.42 1.91
N VAL A 305 21.13 -1.10 3.20
CA VAL A 305 21.78 0.08 3.78
C VAL A 305 23.28 -0.16 3.99
N GLU A 306 24.06 0.92 3.94
CA GLU A 306 25.51 0.85 4.13
C GLU A 306 25.93 0.72 5.61
N GLN A 307 25.08 1.22 6.51
CA GLN A 307 25.32 1.25 7.96
C GLN A 307 24.18 0.60 8.73
N PRO A 308 24.12 -0.75 8.80
CA PRO A 308 23.05 -1.47 9.48
C PRO A 308 22.93 -1.15 10.99
N ASP A 309 24.05 -0.79 11.64
CA ASP A 309 24.09 -0.49 13.08
C ASP A 309 23.31 0.79 13.46
N SER A 310 23.18 1.73 12.54
CA SER A 310 22.43 2.98 12.75
C SER A 310 20.94 2.88 12.33
N LEU A 311 20.55 1.78 11.71
CA LEU A 311 19.23 1.60 11.11
C LEU A 311 18.06 1.80 12.10
N ASP A 312 18.20 1.25 13.32
CA ASP A 312 17.13 1.37 14.32
C ASP A 312 16.92 2.83 14.77
N ARG A 313 17.99 3.62 14.81
CA ARG A 313 17.91 5.06 15.07
C ARG A 313 17.19 5.78 13.94
N HIS A 314 17.53 5.48 12.69
CA HIS A 314 16.88 6.09 11.52
C HIS A 314 15.39 5.71 11.47
N LEU A 315 15.05 4.44 11.71
CA LEU A 315 13.65 3.99 11.74
C LEU A 315 12.85 4.67 12.85
N LEU A 316 13.43 4.84 14.04
CA LEU A 316 12.79 5.56 15.14
C LEU A 316 12.54 7.03 14.80
N GLU A 317 13.50 7.68 14.14
CA GLU A 317 13.34 9.06 13.67
C GLU A 317 12.25 9.18 12.61
N LEU A 318 12.25 8.29 11.62
CA LEU A 318 11.21 8.22 10.59
C LEU A 318 9.80 7.98 11.17
N GLN A 319 9.69 7.19 12.23
CA GLN A 319 8.43 7.00 12.97
C GLN A 319 8.01 8.26 13.72
N ARG A 320 8.95 8.96 14.40
CA ARG A 320 8.66 10.23 15.09
C ARG A 320 8.18 11.32 14.14
N MET A 321 8.70 11.32 12.91
CA MET A 321 8.28 12.23 11.86
C MET A 321 7.05 11.74 11.10
N GLU A 322 6.42 10.65 11.53
CA GLU A 322 5.23 10.07 10.91
C GLU A 322 5.37 9.78 9.40
N LEU A 323 6.60 9.51 8.94
CA LEU A 323 6.87 9.10 7.56
C LEU A 323 6.67 7.60 7.36
N VAL A 324 6.97 6.82 8.40
CA VAL A 324 6.71 5.38 8.46
C VAL A 324 6.06 5.00 9.78
N ARG A 325 5.33 3.88 9.79
CA ARG A 325 4.79 3.29 11.01
C ARG A 325 5.16 1.81 11.10
N GLU A 326 5.38 1.32 12.31
CA GLU A 326 5.58 -0.10 12.58
C GLU A 326 4.21 -0.81 12.58
N VAL A 327 4.09 -1.89 11.82
CA VAL A 327 2.83 -2.67 11.71
C VAL A 327 2.93 -4.04 12.35
N ALA A 328 4.13 -4.58 12.51
CA ALA A 328 4.39 -5.83 13.23
C ALA A 328 5.74 -5.75 13.96
N ARG A 329 5.85 -6.45 15.09
CA ARG A 329 7.09 -6.55 15.89
C ARG A 329 7.68 -7.94 15.93
N ALA A 330 6.83 -8.93 15.83
CA ALA A 330 7.23 -10.32 15.91
C ALA A 330 6.69 -11.09 14.71
N PRO A 331 7.46 -12.00 14.14
CA PRO A 331 8.81 -12.40 14.55
C PRO A 331 9.90 -11.42 14.12
N GLU A 332 9.60 -10.49 13.21
CA GLU A 332 10.49 -9.46 12.73
C GLU A 332 9.74 -8.11 12.62
N PRO A 333 10.39 -6.96 12.93
CA PRO A 333 9.78 -5.66 12.74
C PRO A 333 9.48 -5.38 11.26
N GLU A 334 8.22 -5.08 10.98
CA GLU A 334 7.74 -4.64 9.68
C GLU A 334 7.23 -3.20 9.74
N TYR A 335 7.55 -2.44 8.72
CA TYR A 335 7.23 -1.03 8.59
C TYR A 335 6.44 -0.75 7.33
N VAL A 336 5.62 0.28 7.37
CA VAL A 336 4.88 0.77 6.21
C VAL A 336 4.99 2.29 6.12
N PHE A 337 5.09 2.84 4.93
CA PHE A 337 4.97 4.29 4.73
C PHE A 337 3.60 4.76 5.21
N HIS A 338 3.57 5.85 5.99
CA HIS A 338 2.34 6.38 6.58
C HIS A 338 1.30 6.67 5.49
N HIS A 339 1.71 7.31 4.39
CA HIS A 339 0.88 7.59 3.23
C HIS A 339 1.52 7.08 1.94
N THR A 340 0.71 6.58 1.00
CA THR A 340 1.18 6.15 -0.33
C THR A 340 1.87 7.30 -1.07
N LEU A 341 1.37 8.52 -0.92
CA LEU A 341 1.99 9.71 -1.54
C LEU A 341 3.36 10.04 -0.96
N THR A 342 3.61 9.79 0.32
CA THR A 342 4.93 9.91 0.93
C THR A 342 5.93 8.93 0.31
N HIS A 343 5.50 7.68 0.09
CA HIS A 343 6.28 6.68 -0.62
C HIS A 343 6.58 7.14 -2.07
N GLU A 344 5.55 7.55 -2.83
CA GLU A 344 5.69 8.03 -4.21
C GLU A 344 6.63 9.26 -4.29
N ALA A 345 6.44 10.24 -3.40
CA ALA A 345 7.28 11.43 -3.33
C ALA A 345 8.74 11.07 -3.04
N THR A 346 8.99 10.23 -2.01
CA THR A 346 10.34 9.76 -1.64
C THR A 346 11.01 9.03 -2.81
N TYR A 347 10.32 8.07 -3.41
CA TYR A 347 10.82 7.31 -4.56
C TYR A 347 11.19 8.23 -5.73
N ASN A 348 10.42 9.29 -5.97
CA ASN A 348 10.65 10.25 -7.03
C ASN A 348 11.83 11.20 -6.76
N THR A 349 12.29 11.34 -5.53
CA THR A 349 13.53 12.09 -5.21
C THR A 349 14.80 11.36 -5.64
N ILE A 350 14.74 10.05 -5.86
CA ILE A 350 15.91 9.23 -6.23
C ILE A 350 16.17 9.39 -7.73
N LEU A 351 17.42 9.69 -8.10
CA LEU A 351 17.82 9.77 -9.50
C LEU A 351 17.64 8.43 -10.23
N MET A 352 17.24 8.45 -11.49
CA MET A 352 16.98 7.24 -12.30
C MET A 352 18.14 6.24 -12.30
N ARG A 353 19.39 6.74 -12.34
CA ARG A 353 20.60 5.90 -12.27
C ARG A 353 20.69 5.18 -10.92
N GLU A 354 20.45 5.88 -9.85
CA GLU A 354 20.49 5.33 -8.49
C GLU A 354 19.33 4.35 -8.23
N ARG A 355 18.12 4.66 -8.72
CA ARG A 355 17.00 3.72 -8.65
C ARG A 355 17.36 2.38 -9.28
N ARG A 356 17.96 2.40 -10.50
CA ARG A 356 18.38 1.16 -11.17
C ARG A 356 19.41 0.41 -10.36
N ALA A 357 20.38 1.09 -9.78
CA ALA A 357 21.41 0.46 -8.95
C ALA A 357 20.81 -0.16 -7.68
N LEU A 358 19.88 0.53 -7.02
CA LEU A 358 19.19 0.01 -5.83
C LEU A 358 18.31 -1.19 -6.16
N HIS A 359 17.55 -1.16 -7.26
CA HIS A 359 16.77 -2.32 -7.71
C HIS A 359 17.65 -3.52 -8.05
N LEU A 360 18.82 -3.31 -8.67
CA LEU A 360 19.77 -4.40 -8.94
C LEU A 360 20.29 -5.00 -7.63
N ARG A 361 20.71 -4.16 -6.66
CA ARG A 361 21.15 -4.65 -5.34
C ARG A 361 20.03 -5.38 -4.61
N LEU A 362 18.80 -4.88 -4.68
CA LEU A 362 17.64 -5.56 -4.12
C LEU A 362 17.47 -6.94 -4.77
N ALA A 363 17.55 -7.04 -6.10
CA ALA A 363 17.46 -8.30 -6.82
C ALA A 363 18.58 -9.28 -6.39
N GLU A 364 19.82 -8.81 -6.27
CA GLU A 364 20.96 -9.62 -5.82
C GLU A 364 20.77 -10.14 -4.39
N VAL A 365 20.26 -9.29 -3.48
CA VAL A 365 19.93 -9.69 -2.10
C VAL A 365 18.85 -10.77 -2.08
N LEU A 366 17.85 -10.63 -2.94
CA LEU A 366 16.72 -11.55 -3.05
C LEU A 366 17.09 -12.89 -3.73
N GLU A 367 18.09 -12.91 -4.62
CA GLU A 367 18.58 -14.11 -5.30
C GLU A 367 19.58 -14.91 -4.45
N GLN A 368 20.19 -14.31 -3.42
CA GLN A 368 21.09 -15.04 -2.54
C GLN A 368 20.30 -16.03 -1.68
N PRO A 369 20.60 -17.34 -1.73
CA PRO A 369 19.98 -18.31 -0.84
C PRO A 369 20.51 -18.05 0.57
N SER A 370 19.81 -17.20 1.29
CA SER A 370 20.13 -16.86 2.68
C SER A 370 19.75 -18.04 3.56
N GLY A 371 20.70 -18.62 4.25
CA GLY A 371 20.46 -19.71 5.20
C GLY A 371 19.52 -19.38 6.34
N ASP A 372 19.12 -18.11 6.53
CA ASP A 372 18.25 -17.66 7.62
C ASP A 372 17.27 -16.52 7.24
N THR A 373 17.29 -16.01 6.02
CA THR A 373 16.38 -14.92 5.62
C THR A 373 15.49 -15.40 4.49
N THR A 374 14.31 -15.89 4.82
CA THR A 374 13.29 -16.26 3.84
C THR A 374 12.57 -15.00 3.38
N TRP A 375 12.98 -14.52 2.23
CA TRP A 375 12.35 -13.40 1.53
C TRP A 375 11.15 -13.88 0.70
N PRO A 376 10.10 -13.07 0.50
CA PRO A 376 9.04 -13.43 -0.43
C PRO A 376 9.63 -13.62 -1.83
N PRO A 377 9.15 -14.59 -2.62
CA PRO A 377 9.66 -14.83 -3.96
C PRO A 377 9.60 -13.54 -4.78
N LEU A 378 10.72 -13.24 -5.43
CA LEU A 378 10.83 -12.09 -6.35
C LEU A 378 9.70 -12.12 -7.37
N PRO A 379 9.17 -10.95 -7.69
CA PRO A 379 8.43 -10.81 -8.94
C PRO A 379 9.36 -11.21 -10.09
N THR A 380 8.90 -12.13 -10.92
CA THR A 380 9.62 -12.73 -12.07
C THR A 380 10.08 -11.70 -13.12
N THR A 381 9.96 -10.40 -12.85
CA THR A 381 10.37 -9.30 -13.73
C THR A 381 11.85 -8.95 -13.64
N CYS A 382 12.63 -9.53 -12.70
CA CYS A 382 14.09 -9.37 -12.66
C CYS A 382 14.86 -10.34 -13.57
N SER A 383 14.21 -11.08 -14.46
CA SER A 383 14.83 -11.89 -15.51
C SER A 383 15.71 -11.11 -16.51
N CYS A 384 15.79 -9.79 -16.38
CA CYS A 384 16.65 -8.94 -17.21
C CYS A 384 18.12 -8.89 -16.76
N ALA A 385 18.48 -9.49 -15.63
CA ALA A 385 19.85 -9.42 -15.11
C ALA A 385 20.79 -10.51 -15.65
N SER A 386 20.30 -11.56 -16.30
CA SER A 386 21.12 -12.69 -16.77
C SER A 386 21.52 -12.65 -18.24
N THR A 387 21.09 -11.65 -19.01
CA THR A 387 21.59 -11.45 -20.38
C THR A 387 22.39 -10.14 -20.48
N ARG A 388 23.61 -10.24 -21.05
CA ARG A 388 24.47 -9.10 -21.38
C ARG A 388 23.66 -7.93 -21.95
N PRO A 389 24.10 -6.68 -21.75
CA PRO A 389 23.31 -5.50 -22.06
C PRO A 389 23.05 -5.36 -23.56
N THR A 390 21.94 -5.86 -24.02
CA THR A 390 21.28 -5.31 -25.19
C THR A 390 20.41 -4.17 -24.71
N PRO A 391 20.41 -3.00 -25.36
CA PRO A 391 19.65 -1.85 -24.91
C PRO A 391 18.15 -2.19 -25.02
N CYS A 392 17.49 -2.41 -23.91
CA CYS A 392 16.01 -2.40 -23.86
C CYS A 392 15.56 -0.96 -24.08
N SER A 393 15.55 -0.57 -25.38
CA SER A 393 14.84 0.60 -25.85
C SER A 393 13.36 0.24 -25.90
N GLY A 394 12.52 0.86 -25.09
CA GLY A 394 11.16 1.07 -25.48
C GLY A 394 10.02 0.82 -24.52
N ALA A 395 10.21 0.33 -23.28
CA ALA A 395 9.05 0.04 -22.42
C ALA A 395 8.91 0.90 -21.15
N TRP A 396 9.90 1.73 -20.82
CA TRP A 396 9.90 2.55 -19.60
C TRP A 396 10.02 4.07 -19.86
N ALA A 397 10.04 4.48 -21.13
CA ALA A 397 10.19 5.89 -21.48
C ALA A 397 8.85 6.67 -21.56
N ASP A 398 7.71 6.01 -21.55
CA ASP A 398 6.41 6.66 -21.81
C ASP A 398 5.54 6.89 -20.55
N ALA A 399 6.05 6.63 -19.36
CA ALA A 399 5.30 6.95 -18.13
C ALA A 399 5.61 8.34 -17.55
N SER A 400 6.40 9.16 -18.22
CA SER A 400 6.80 10.49 -17.72
C SER A 400 6.39 11.67 -18.60
N VAL A 401 5.46 11.48 -19.52
CA VAL A 401 4.85 12.61 -20.27
C VAL A 401 3.35 12.39 -20.34
N VAL A 402 2.61 12.92 -19.40
CA VAL A 402 1.41 13.74 -19.58
C VAL A 402 1.12 14.43 -18.26
N GLY A 403 1.00 15.75 -18.35
CA GLY A 403 0.85 16.78 -17.33
C GLY A 403 -0.27 16.68 -16.31
#